data_46a41fa79497cc24d781e024f849ae11
#
_entry.id   46a41fa79497cc24d781e024f849ae11
#
_cell.length_a   1.000
_cell.length_b   1.000
_cell.length_c   1.000
_cell.angle_alpha   90.00
_cell.angle_beta   90.00
_cell.angle_gamma   90.00
#
_symmetry.space_group_name_H-M   'P 1'
#
loop_
_entity.id
_entity.type
_entity.pdbx_description
1 polymer ?
#
loop_
_entity_poly.entity_id
_entity_poly.type
_entity_poly.pdbx_seq_one_letter_code
_entity_poly.pdbx_strand_id
1 'polypeptide(L)'
;MAQKGVSLIKAAFDTDNFLMRFSEKVLDIVTANLLFVVSCLPIVTIGVAKISLYETMFEIKKSRRVPVFKIYLRAFKQNLKLGLQLGLLELGIVSLSILDLYLFWGQTAMPFQMVKAICLGVLIFLTIVMLASYPIAARYDLTWKEVLQKGLILASFNFPWFFLMLVILFLIVMVLYLSAFSLLLGGSSFLLFGFGLLVFIQTRLMEKIFAKYQ
;
A
#
# COMPACT_ATOMS: atom_id res chain seq x y z
N MET A 1 -42.46 -22.20 -20.07
CA MET A 1 -41.96 -21.48 -18.89
C MET A 1 -40.63 -22.02 -18.35
N ALA A 2 -40.40 -23.32 -18.38
CA ALA A 2 -39.15 -23.92 -17.86
C ALA A 2 -37.84 -23.51 -18.59
N GLN A 3 -37.89 -23.32 -19.91
CA GLN A 3 -36.70 -22.90 -20.70
C GLN A 3 -36.22 -21.50 -20.38
N LYS A 4 -37.10 -20.57 -20.05
CA LYS A 4 -36.74 -19.20 -19.63
C LYS A 4 -36.06 -19.18 -18.25
N GLY A 5 -36.46 -20.06 -17.32
CA GLY A 5 -35.82 -20.20 -16.02
C GLY A 5 -34.39 -20.76 -16.12
N VAL A 6 -34.19 -21.76 -16.99
CA VAL A 6 -32.84 -22.35 -17.23
C VAL A 6 -31.90 -21.37 -17.93
N SER A 7 -32.41 -20.52 -18.84
CA SER A 7 -31.58 -19.50 -19.50
C SER A 7 -31.20 -18.38 -18.55
N LEU A 8 -32.06 -17.96 -17.62
CA LEU A 8 -31.77 -16.98 -16.59
C LEU A 8 -30.75 -17.53 -15.57
N ILE A 9 -30.89 -18.79 -15.18
CA ILE A 9 -29.93 -19.45 -14.29
C ILE A 9 -28.56 -19.57 -14.98
N LYS A 10 -28.51 -20.01 -16.25
CA LYS A 10 -27.25 -20.02 -17.02
C LYS A 10 -26.64 -18.63 -17.16
N ALA A 11 -27.43 -17.60 -17.44
CA ALA A 11 -26.94 -16.22 -17.53
C ALA A 11 -26.45 -15.67 -16.18
N ALA A 12 -27.03 -16.10 -15.07
CA ALA A 12 -26.60 -15.72 -13.72
C ALA A 12 -25.31 -16.43 -13.29
N PHE A 13 -25.11 -17.67 -13.76
CA PHE A 13 -23.90 -18.46 -13.50
C PHE A 13 -22.85 -18.40 -14.61
N ASP A 14 -23.09 -17.61 -15.65
CA ASP A 14 -22.12 -17.39 -16.70
C ASP A 14 -20.91 -16.64 -16.12
N THR A 15 -19.74 -17.29 -16.15
CA THR A 15 -18.47 -16.76 -15.62
C THR A 15 -18.04 -15.45 -16.29
N ASP A 16 -18.74 -15.04 -17.35
CA ASP A 16 -18.53 -13.77 -18.05
C ASP A 16 -19.39 -12.62 -17.52
N ASN A 17 -20.24 -12.87 -16.54
CA ASN A 17 -21.06 -11.83 -15.92
C ASN A 17 -20.17 -10.80 -15.18
N PHE A 18 -20.38 -9.51 -15.45
CA PHE A 18 -19.64 -8.41 -14.80
C PHE A 18 -19.62 -8.51 -13.28
N LEU A 19 -20.74 -8.90 -12.68
CA LEU A 19 -20.87 -9.08 -11.23
C LEU A 19 -19.95 -10.18 -10.69
N MET A 20 -19.80 -11.29 -11.41
CA MET A 20 -18.93 -12.40 -10.98
C MET A 20 -17.46 -12.04 -11.09
N ARG A 21 -17.07 -11.30 -12.13
CA ARG A 21 -15.72 -10.74 -12.27
C ARG A 21 -15.37 -9.71 -11.20
N PHE A 22 -16.35 -8.91 -10.82
CA PHE A 22 -16.17 -7.91 -9.76
C PHE A 22 -16.01 -8.58 -8.40
N SER A 23 -16.87 -9.55 -8.06
CA SER A 23 -16.79 -10.29 -6.78
C SER A 23 -15.51 -11.12 -6.67
N GLU A 24 -15.05 -11.79 -7.74
CA GLU A 24 -13.76 -12.49 -7.76
C GLU A 24 -12.60 -11.51 -7.43
N LYS A 25 -12.54 -10.34 -8.05
CA LYS A 25 -11.49 -9.34 -7.76
C LYS A 25 -11.57 -8.77 -6.35
N VAL A 26 -12.77 -8.56 -5.83
CA VAL A 26 -12.94 -8.12 -4.43
C VAL A 26 -12.41 -9.17 -3.46
N LEU A 27 -12.74 -10.45 -3.68
CA LEU A 27 -12.22 -11.57 -2.86
C LEU A 27 -10.69 -11.68 -2.97
N ASP A 28 -10.13 -11.50 -4.14
CA ASP A 28 -8.67 -11.50 -4.33
C ASP A 28 -7.99 -10.38 -3.54
N ILE A 29 -8.56 -9.17 -3.56
CA ILE A 29 -8.06 -8.01 -2.80
C ILE A 29 -8.16 -8.27 -1.29
N VAL A 30 -9.30 -8.80 -0.82
CA VAL A 30 -9.49 -9.15 0.59
C VAL A 30 -8.47 -10.20 1.02
N THR A 31 -8.29 -11.26 0.24
CA THR A 31 -7.31 -12.32 0.53
C THR A 31 -5.89 -11.77 0.61
N ALA A 32 -5.48 -10.94 -0.35
CA ALA A 32 -4.16 -10.31 -0.33
C ALA A 32 -3.98 -9.36 0.87
N ASN A 33 -5.04 -8.63 1.25
CA ASN A 33 -5.01 -7.76 2.43
C ASN A 33 -4.85 -8.55 3.73
N LEU A 34 -5.58 -9.66 3.89
CA LEU A 34 -5.45 -10.50 5.08
C LEU A 34 -4.05 -11.10 5.20
N LEU A 35 -3.47 -11.58 4.09
CA LEU A 35 -2.09 -12.06 4.06
C LEU A 35 -1.10 -10.95 4.44
N PHE A 36 -1.33 -9.73 3.96
CA PHE A 36 -0.53 -8.56 4.31
C PHE A 36 -0.59 -8.28 5.82
N VAL A 37 -1.79 -8.20 6.41
CA VAL A 37 -1.98 -7.93 7.84
C VAL A 37 -1.28 -8.99 8.69
N VAL A 38 -1.46 -10.28 8.36
CA VAL A 38 -0.77 -11.38 9.06
C VAL A 38 0.76 -11.26 8.93
N SER A 39 1.25 -10.91 7.74
CA SER A 39 2.70 -10.73 7.49
C SER A 39 3.28 -9.49 8.17
N CYS A 40 2.44 -8.53 8.59
CA CYS A 40 2.86 -7.34 9.34
C CYS A 40 2.94 -7.58 10.85
N LEU A 41 2.46 -8.73 11.38
CA LEU A 41 2.55 -9.04 12.81
C LEU A 41 3.99 -8.95 13.34
N PRO A 42 5.01 -9.50 12.67
CA PRO A 42 6.37 -9.13 12.97
C PRO A 42 6.67 -7.75 12.35
N ILE A 43 6.90 -6.74 13.19
CA ILE A 43 7.14 -5.35 12.74
C ILE A 43 8.28 -5.26 11.71
N VAL A 44 9.29 -6.10 11.86
CA VAL A 44 10.46 -6.15 10.97
C VAL A 44 10.10 -6.51 9.52
N THR A 45 9.03 -7.30 9.32
CA THR A 45 8.60 -7.78 8.00
C THR A 45 7.64 -6.83 7.26
N ILE A 46 7.28 -5.68 7.85
CA ILE A 46 6.37 -4.71 7.23
C ILE A 46 6.84 -4.29 5.82
N GLY A 47 8.15 -4.06 5.63
CA GLY A 47 8.69 -3.69 4.32
C GLY A 47 8.56 -4.82 3.29
N VAL A 48 8.80 -6.07 3.70
CA VAL A 48 8.59 -7.26 2.83
C VAL A 48 7.12 -7.43 2.48
N ALA A 49 6.24 -7.29 3.48
CA ALA A 49 4.80 -7.39 3.30
C ALA A 49 4.27 -6.34 2.31
N LYS A 50 4.76 -5.08 2.39
CA LYS A 50 4.42 -4.02 1.44
C LYS A 50 4.80 -4.39 0.01
N ILE A 51 6.04 -4.81 -0.25
CA ILE A 51 6.49 -5.23 -1.61
C ILE A 51 5.61 -6.37 -2.13
N SER A 52 5.35 -7.38 -1.29
CA SER A 52 4.55 -8.55 -1.65
C SER A 52 3.10 -8.18 -1.98
N LEU A 53 2.53 -7.22 -1.25
CA LEU A 53 1.19 -6.71 -1.53
C LEU A 53 1.14 -6.00 -2.88
N TYR A 54 2.12 -5.12 -3.20
CA TYR A 54 2.20 -4.46 -4.50
C TYR A 54 2.34 -5.45 -5.65
N GLU A 55 3.26 -6.42 -5.54
CA GLU A 55 3.45 -7.46 -6.56
C GLU A 55 2.17 -8.25 -6.80
N THR A 56 1.49 -8.66 -5.72
CA THR A 56 0.22 -9.38 -5.80
C THR A 56 -0.87 -8.54 -6.46
N MET A 57 -0.95 -7.23 -6.14
CA MET A 57 -1.94 -6.33 -6.75
C MET A 57 -1.67 -6.08 -8.24
N PHE A 58 -0.41 -6.02 -8.66
CA PHE A 58 -0.06 -5.96 -10.09
C PHE A 58 -0.53 -7.24 -10.83
N GLU A 59 -0.39 -8.42 -10.24
CA GLU A 59 -0.84 -9.68 -10.85
C GLU A 59 -2.38 -9.83 -10.86
N ILE A 60 -3.09 -9.45 -9.78
CA ILE A 60 -4.57 -9.43 -9.72
C ILE A 60 -5.14 -8.54 -10.83
N LYS A 61 -4.40 -7.49 -11.19
CA LYS A 61 -4.84 -6.56 -12.23
C LYS A 61 -4.64 -7.10 -13.64
N LYS A 62 -3.55 -7.83 -13.89
CA LYS A 62 -3.21 -8.40 -15.21
C LYS A 62 -4.07 -9.60 -15.58
N SER A 63 -4.38 -10.46 -14.59
CA SER A 63 -4.99 -11.76 -14.82
C SER A 63 -6.44 -11.81 -14.32
N ARG A 64 -7.26 -12.67 -14.96
CA ARG A 64 -8.67 -12.86 -14.59
C ARG A 64 -8.82 -13.67 -13.30
N ARG A 65 -8.04 -14.74 -13.16
CA ARG A 65 -8.00 -15.61 -11.97
C ARG A 65 -6.56 -15.75 -11.51
N VAL A 66 -6.33 -15.45 -10.25
CA VAL A 66 -5.00 -15.36 -9.67
C VAL A 66 -4.94 -16.23 -8.41
N PRO A 67 -4.01 -17.17 -8.30
CA PRO A 67 -3.79 -17.90 -7.05
C PRO A 67 -3.10 -16.97 -6.03
N VAL A 68 -3.85 -16.03 -5.45
CA VAL A 68 -3.37 -14.94 -4.60
C VAL A 68 -2.40 -15.41 -3.52
N PHE A 69 -2.78 -16.46 -2.78
CA PHE A 69 -1.96 -17.03 -1.72
C PHE A 69 -0.57 -17.47 -2.22
N LYS A 70 -0.53 -18.14 -3.37
CA LYS A 70 0.72 -18.64 -3.97
C LYS A 70 1.62 -17.49 -4.42
N ILE A 71 1.04 -16.49 -5.06
CA ILE A 71 1.77 -15.31 -5.56
C ILE A 71 2.31 -14.50 -4.40
N TYR A 72 1.47 -14.21 -3.40
CA TYR A 72 1.89 -13.45 -2.23
C TYR A 72 3.05 -14.11 -1.47
N LEU A 73 2.96 -15.41 -1.19
CA LEU A 73 4.03 -16.14 -0.50
C LEU A 73 5.31 -16.24 -1.32
N ARG A 74 5.21 -16.40 -2.65
CA ARG A 74 6.36 -16.35 -3.55
C ARG A 74 7.02 -14.98 -3.49
N ALA A 75 6.26 -13.91 -3.67
CA ALA A 75 6.74 -12.53 -3.59
C ALA A 75 7.40 -12.23 -2.24
N PHE A 76 6.78 -12.70 -1.14
CA PHE A 76 7.32 -12.53 0.21
C PHE A 76 8.69 -13.19 0.36
N LYS A 77 8.86 -14.43 -0.09
CA LYS A 77 10.14 -15.15 -0.02
C LYS A 77 11.21 -14.52 -0.92
N GLN A 78 10.84 -14.10 -2.13
CA GLN A 78 11.77 -13.51 -3.10
C GLN A 78 12.27 -12.14 -2.65
N ASN A 79 11.41 -11.33 -2.05
CA ASN A 79 11.72 -9.96 -1.64
C ASN A 79 12.18 -9.82 -0.18
N LEU A 80 12.48 -10.93 0.54
CA LEU A 80 12.86 -10.88 1.95
C LEU A 80 14.02 -9.90 2.20
N LYS A 81 15.13 -10.06 1.49
CA LYS A 81 16.34 -9.24 1.70
C LYS A 81 16.07 -7.77 1.40
N LEU A 82 15.50 -7.48 0.23
CA LEU A 82 15.21 -6.11 -0.21
C LEU A 82 14.18 -5.44 0.71
N GLY A 83 13.10 -6.16 1.02
CA GLY A 83 12.03 -5.65 1.87
C GLY A 83 12.47 -5.41 3.31
N LEU A 84 13.34 -6.27 3.87
CA LEU A 84 13.93 -6.03 5.18
C LEU A 84 14.82 -4.76 5.18
N GLN A 85 15.65 -4.58 4.16
CA GLN A 85 16.51 -3.41 4.06
C GLN A 85 15.71 -2.10 3.97
N LEU A 86 14.71 -2.04 3.08
CA LEU A 86 13.83 -0.88 2.94
C LEU A 86 12.97 -0.65 4.19
N GLY A 87 12.40 -1.73 4.74
CA GLY A 87 11.54 -1.66 5.92
C GLY A 87 12.29 -1.23 7.18
N LEU A 88 13.49 -1.75 7.44
CA LEU A 88 14.30 -1.35 8.57
C LEU A 88 14.76 0.11 8.47
N LEU A 89 15.11 0.56 7.26
CA LEU A 89 15.45 1.96 7.02
C LEU A 89 14.24 2.87 7.30
N GLU A 90 13.08 2.53 6.78
CA GLU A 90 11.83 3.28 7.02
C GLU A 90 11.48 3.30 8.52
N LEU A 91 11.47 2.13 9.17
CA LEU A 91 11.18 2.01 10.60
C LEU A 91 12.18 2.78 11.47
N GLY A 92 13.46 2.75 11.12
CA GLY A 92 14.50 3.50 11.84
C GLY A 92 14.25 5.00 11.80
N ILE A 93 14.00 5.56 10.61
CA ILE A 93 13.73 7.00 10.45
C ILE A 93 12.42 7.39 11.15
N VAL A 94 11.36 6.60 10.95
CA VAL A 94 10.06 6.87 11.57
C VAL A 94 10.14 6.82 13.10
N SER A 95 10.79 5.80 13.67
CA SER A 95 10.91 5.66 15.12
C SER A 95 11.73 6.77 15.75
N LEU A 96 12.84 7.19 15.12
CA LEU A 96 13.63 8.34 15.57
C LEU A 96 12.81 9.63 15.51
N SER A 97 12.11 9.89 14.41
CA SER A 97 11.28 11.09 14.27
C SER A 97 10.14 11.13 15.30
N ILE A 98 9.50 10.00 15.57
CA ILE A 98 8.45 9.92 16.60
C ILE A 98 9.03 10.14 18.00
N LEU A 99 10.21 9.59 18.29
CA LEU A 99 10.90 9.79 19.56
C LEU A 99 11.21 11.28 19.79
N ASP A 100 11.77 11.96 18.78
CA ASP A 100 12.07 13.38 18.85
C ASP A 100 10.80 14.23 19.08
N LEU A 101 9.74 13.93 18.32
CA LEU A 101 8.45 14.59 18.49
C LEU A 101 7.88 14.38 19.90
N TYR A 102 7.99 13.18 20.45
CA TYR A 102 7.53 12.86 21.79
C TYR A 102 8.34 13.59 22.87
N LEU A 103 9.68 13.56 22.78
CA LEU A 103 10.57 14.22 23.76
C LEU A 103 10.40 15.74 23.78
N PHE A 104 10.20 16.35 22.62
CA PHE A 104 10.09 17.81 22.50
C PHE A 104 8.66 18.34 22.42
N TRP A 105 7.64 17.48 22.59
CA TRP A 105 6.24 17.89 22.42
C TRP A 105 5.82 19.07 23.29
N GLY A 106 6.17 19.04 24.57
CA GLY A 106 5.84 20.10 25.55
C GLY A 106 6.75 21.34 25.49
N GLN A 107 7.82 21.31 24.69
CA GLN A 107 8.77 22.42 24.63
C GLN A 107 8.29 23.48 23.64
N THR A 108 8.21 24.78 24.12
CA THR A 108 7.72 25.92 23.32
C THR A 108 8.85 26.80 22.80
N ALA A 109 10.09 26.65 23.30
CA ALA A 109 11.22 27.46 22.86
C ALA A 109 11.52 27.25 21.37
N MET A 110 11.94 28.33 20.69
CA MET A 110 12.17 28.38 19.24
C MET A 110 13.00 27.21 18.67
N PRO A 111 14.15 26.81 19.28
CA PRO A 111 14.95 25.71 18.77
C PRO A 111 14.18 24.38 18.68
N PHE A 112 13.36 24.07 19.68
CA PHE A 112 12.57 22.83 19.71
C PHE A 112 11.43 22.86 18.69
N GLN A 113 10.84 24.02 18.41
CA GLN A 113 9.85 24.16 17.33
C GLN A 113 10.48 23.88 15.96
N MET A 114 11.72 24.36 15.74
CA MET A 114 12.47 24.06 14.52
C MET A 114 12.75 22.55 14.37
N VAL A 115 13.18 21.87 15.43
CA VAL A 115 13.39 20.40 15.40
C VAL A 115 12.09 19.67 15.06
N LYS A 116 10.96 20.01 15.69
CA LYS A 116 9.65 19.43 15.36
C LYS A 116 9.27 19.61 13.90
N ALA A 117 9.46 20.82 13.36
CA ALA A 117 9.17 21.11 11.95
C ALA A 117 10.05 20.28 11.01
N ILE A 118 11.34 20.13 11.31
CA ILE A 118 12.28 19.29 10.54
C ILE A 118 11.83 17.83 10.59
N CYS A 119 11.51 17.28 11.76
CA CYS A 119 11.05 15.90 11.91
C CYS A 119 9.77 15.62 11.10
N LEU A 120 8.80 16.55 11.14
CA LEU A 120 7.59 16.44 10.32
C LEU A 120 7.92 16.50 8.83
N GLY A 121 8.81 17.38 8.41
CA GLY A 121 9.29 17.47 7.02
C GLY A 121 9.94 16.17 6.56
N VAL A 122 10.79 15.57 7.40
CA VAL A 122 11.44 14.27 7.12
C VAL A 122 10.41 13.16 6.97
N LEU A 123 9.41 13.09 7.86
CA LEU A 123 8.34 12.09 7.77
C LEU A 123 7.52 12.22 6.48
N ILE A 124 7.15 13.44 6.11
CA ILE A 124 6.42 13.71 4.86
C ILE A 124 7.27 13.31 3.64
N PHE A 125 8.53 13.73 3.60
CA PHE A 125 9.45 13.41 2.53
C PHE A 125 9.67 11.91 2.39
N LEU A 126 9.95 11.22 3.52
CA LEU A 126 10.11 9.77 3.55
C LEU A 126 8.86 9.06 3.03
N THR A 127 7.67 9.47 3.46
CA THR A 127 6.41 8.85 3.00
C THR A 127 6.26 8.97 1.50
N ILE A 128 6.52 10.13 0.92
CA ILE A 128 6.45 10.37 -0.53
C ILE A 128 7.44 9.47 -1.29
N VAL A 129 8.69 9.38 -0.82
CA VAL A 129 9.71 8.53 -1.44
C VAL A 129 9.34 7.05 -1.33
N MET A 130 8.84 6.59 -0.18
CA MET A 130 8.46 5.20 0.02
C MET A 130 7.21 4.80 -0.78
N LEU A 131 6.25 5.72 -0.97
CA LEU A 131 5.11 5.51 -1.86
C LEU A 131 5.53 5.22 -3.31
N ALA A 132 6.66 5.78 -3.78
CA ALA A 132 7.22 5.47 -5.09
C ALA A 132 8.12 4.24 -5.08
N SER A 133 8.89 4.03 -4.01
CA SER A 133 9.92 2.99 -3.90
C SER A 133 9.33 1.57 -3.82
N TYR A 134 8.29 1.35 -3.02
CA TYR A 134 7.69 0.01 -2.87
C TYR A 134 7.10 -0.57 -4.17
N PRO A 135 6.33 0.18 -4.99
CA PRO A 135 5.88 -0.32 -6.30
C PRO A 135 7.03 -0.58 -7.28
N ILE A 136 8.12 0.20 -7.22
CA ILE A 136 9.32 -0.04 -8.03
C ILE A 136 9.99 -1.34 -7.62
N ALA A 137 10.18 -1.56 -6.31
CA ALA A 137 10.73 -2.79 -5.75
C ALA A 137 9.90 -4.04 -6.10
N ALA A 138 8.57 -3.89 -6.20
CA ALA A 138 7.66 -4.97 -6.56
C ALA A 138 7.67 -5.34 -8.05
N ARG A 139 8.23 -4.48 -8.91
CA ARG A 139 8.19 -4.66 -10.38
C ARG A 139 9.55 -4.93 -11.00
N TYR A 140 10.63 -4.48 -10.37
CA TYR A 140 11.97 -4.54 -10.93
C TYR A 140 12.95 -5.15 -9.92
N ASP A 141 13.80 -6.06 -10.40
CA ASP A 141 14.88 -6.65 -9.62
C ASP A 141 16.03 -5.65 -9.48
N LEU A 142 16.00 -4.86 -8.42
CA LEU A 142 16.94 -3.77 -8.15
C LEU A 142 17.52 -3.90 -6.75
N THR A 143 18.68 -3.28 -6.53
CA THR A 143 19.23 -3.12 -5.19
C THR A 143 18.45 -2.05 -4.41
N TRP A 144 18.50 -2.11 -3.07
CA TRP A 144 17.80 -1.14 -2.22
C TRP A 144 18.18 0.32 -2.50
N LYS A 145 19.46 0.57 -2.85
CA LYS A 145 19.94 1.92 -3.22
C LYS A 145 19.33 2.40 -4.53
N GLU A 146 19.29 1.54 -5.53
CA GLU A 146 18.68 1.85 -6.83
C GLU A 146 17.17 2.08 -6.71
N VAL A 147 16.49 1.29 -5.86
CA VAL A 147 15.06 1.49 -5.58
C VAL A 147 14.80 2.85 -4.97
N LEU A 148 15.60 3.27 -3.98
CA LEU A 148 15.46 4.60 -3.36
C LEU A 148 15.79 5.73 -4.33
N GLN A 149 16.86 5.61 -5.12
CA GLN A 149 17.22 6.60 -6.11
C GLN A 149 16.12 6.77 -7.17
N LYS A 150 15.67 5.65 -7.75
CA LYS A 150 14.58 5.67 -8.75
C LYS A 150 13.25 6.13 -8.13
N GLY A 151 13.00 5.75 -6.88
CA GLY A 151 11.84 6.21 -6.12
C GLY A 151 11.83 7.72 -5.93
N LEU A 152 12.98 8.29 -5.53
CA LEU A 152 13.16 9.74 -5.37
C LEU A 152 12.97 10.48 -6.70
N ILE A 153 13.62 10.01 -7.76
CA ILE A 153 13.50 10.59 -9.09
C ILE A 153 12.04 10.57 -9.57
N LEU A 154 11.39 9.41 -9.46
CA LEU A 154 10.00 9.23 -9.90
C LEU A 154 9.04 10.12 -9.10
N ALA A 155 9.24 10.20 -7.78
CA ALA A 155 8.45 11.04 -6.89
C ALA A 155 8.63 12.53 -7.22
N SER A 156 9.84 12.97 -7.55
CA SER A 156 10.14 14.36 -7.94
C SER A 156 9.46 14.74 -9.26
N PHE A 157 9.59 13.91 -10.30
CA PHE A 157 8.99 14.19 -11.61
C PHE A 157 7.45 14.11 -11.61
N ASN A 158 6.88 13.33 -10.71
CA ASN A 158 5.42 13.14 -10.60
C ASN A 158 4.89 13.62 -9.24
N PHE A 159 5.54 14.63 -8.65
CA PHE A 159 5.23 15.16 -7.32
C PHE A 159 3.73 15.41 -7.08
N PRO A 160 2.95 16.03 -7.99
CA PRO A 160 1.53 16.29 -7.74
C PRO A 160 0.73 15.02 -7.45
N TRP A 161 1.05 13.90 -8.09
CA TRP A 161 0.36 12.63 -7.88
C TRP A 161 0.70 11.98 -6.54
N PHE A 162 1.99 11.99 -6.15
CA PHE A 162 2.42 11.46 -4.85
C PHE A 162 1.96 12.34 -3.69
N PHE A 163 1.94 13.66 -3.90
CA PHE A 163 1.38 14.59 -2.93
C PHE A 163 -0.14 14.37 -2.75
N LEU A 164 -0.90 14.15 -3.83
CA LEU A 164 -2.31 13.82 -3.75
C LEU A 164 -2.53 12.51 -2.94
N MET A 165 -1.70 11.48 -3.15
CA MET A 165 -1.76 10.25 -2.36
C MET A 165 -1.48 10.49 -0.89
N LEU A 166 -0.49 11.32 -0.57
CA LEU A 166 -0.18 11.71 0.80
C LEU A 166 -1.38 12.40 1.45
N VAL A 167 -2.03 13.34 0.74
CA VAL A 167 -3.23 14.04 1.21
C VAL A 167 -4.37 13.05 1.47
N ILE A 168 -4.60 12.08 0.58
CA ILE A 168 -5.60 11.03 0.78
C ILE A 168 -5.31 10.23 2.05
N LEU A 169 -4.05 9.80 2.26
CA LEU A 169 -3.66 9.08 3.47
C LEU A 169 -3.89 9.92 4.74
N PHE A 170 -3.54 11.20 4.69
CA PHE A 170 -3.78 12.14 5.79
C PHE A 170 -5.27 12.29 6.10
N LEU A 171 -6.12 12.45 5.09
CA LEU A 171 -7.57 12.54 5.24
C LEU A 171 -8.16 11.26 5.84
N ILE A 172 -7.69 10.08 5.42
CA ILE A 172 -8.10 8.81 6.01
C ILE A 172 -7.78 8.77 7.50
N VAL A 173 -6.55 9.13 7.89
CA VAL A 173 -6.13 9.17 9.29
C VAL A 173 -6.98 10.18 10.07
N MET A 174 -7.25 11.37 9.53
CA MET A 174 -8.13 12.35 10.15
C MET A 174 -9.54 11.79 10.39
N VAL A 175 -10.13 11.14 9.40
CA VAL A 175 -11.48 10.54 9.53
C VAL A 175 -11.50 9.46 10.62
N LEU A 176 -10.45 8.64 10.72
CA LEU A 176 -10.34 7.63 11.78
C LEU A 176 -10.28 8.25 13.18
N TYR A 177 -9.70 9.45 13.31
CA TYR A 177 -9.55 10.15 14.59
C TYR A 177 -10.80 10.94 15.01
N LEU A 178 -11.80 11.14 14.14
CA LEU A 178 -13.00 11.95 14.42
C LEU A 178 -13.85 11.40 15.57
N SER A 179 -13.99 10.07 15.69
CA SER A 179 -14.76 9.44 16.76
C SER A 179 -14.30 8.01 17.04
N ALA A 180 -14.60 7.50 18.25
CA ALA A 180 -14.36 6.09 18.60
C ALA A 180 -15.09 5.13 17.64
N PHE A 181 -16.27 5.51 17.17
CA PHE A 181 -17.04 4.73 16.21
C PHE A 181 -16.35 4.68 14.83
N SER A 182 -15.86 5.82 14.32
CA SER A 182 -15.09 5.85 13.05
C SER A 182 -13.78 5.07 13.16
N LEU A 183 -13.12 5.09 14.33
CA LEU A 183 -11.91 4.32 14.58
C LEU A 183 -12.20 2.80 14.54
N LEU A 184 -13.27 2.33 15.19
CA LEU A 184 -13.67 0.92 15.19
C LEU A 184 -14.09 0.46 13.79
N LEU A 185 -15.00 1.18 13.13
CA LEU A 185 -15.48 0.86 11.79
C LEU A 185 -14.37 0.96 10.73
N GLY A 186 -13.60 2.03 10.75
CA GLY A 186 -12.49 2.23 9.84
C GLY A 186 -11.36 1.24 10.10
N GLY A 187 -10.98 1.00 11.35
CA GLY A 187 -9.97 0.02 11.71
C GLY A 187 -10.33 -1.39 11.25
N SER A 188 -11.56 -1.85 11.49
CA SER A 188 -12.02 -3.15 10.99
C SER A 188 -12.06 -3.22 9.46
N SER A 189 -12.45 -2.14 8.79
CA SER A 189 -12.41 -2.05 7.32
C SER A 189 -10.97 -2.14 6.79
N PHE A 190 -10.00 -1.51 7.44
CA PHE A 190 -8.59 -1.61 7.07
C PHE A 190 -8.03 -3.01 7.28
N LEU A 191 -8.41 -3.70 8.35
CA LEU A 191 -8.03 -5.09 8.58
C LEU A 191 -8.59 -6.03 7.50
N LEU A 192 -9.81 -5.78 6.99
CA LEU A 192 -10.44 -6.65 6.01
C LEU A 192 -9.98 -6.37 4.58
N PHE A 193 -9.95 -5.12 4.13
CA PHE A 193 -9.66 -4.78 2.72
C PHE A 193 -8.96 -3.43 2.50
N GLY A 194 -8.82 -2.58 3.51
CA GLY A 194 -8.42 -1.17 3.33
C GLY A 194 -7.04 -0.99 2.72
N PHE A 195 -6.01 -1.66 3.24
CA PHE A 195 -4.66 -1.58 2.68
C PHE A 195 -4.59 -2.12 1.25
N GLY A 196 -5.25 -3.27 1.01
CA GLY A 196 -5.31 -3.89 -0.31
C GLY A 196 -5.99 -2.98 -1.33
N LEU A 197 -7.08 -2.32 -0.96
CA LEU A 197 -7.78 -1.39 -1.83
C LEU A 197 -6.94 -0.14 -2.16
N LEU A 198 -6.27 0.44 -1.15
CA LEU A 198 -5.37 1.58 -1.36
C LEU A 198 -4.24 1.23 -2.32
N VAL A 199 -3.57 0.10 -2.11
CA VAL A 199 -2.49 -0.38 -2.97
C VAL A 199 -3.02 -0.71 -4.37
N PHE A 200 -4.21 -1.29 -4.50
CA PHE A 200 -4.84 -1.56 -5.80
C PHE A 200 -5.12 -0.28 -6.59
N ILE A 201 -5.60 0.78 -5.94
CA ILE A 201 -5.81 2.09 -6.57
C ILE A 201 -4.45 2.69 -6.97
N GLN A 202 -3.46 2.61 -6.08
CA GLN A 202 -2.13 3.13 -6.33
C GLN A 202 -1.43 2.40 -7.50
N THR A 203 -1.59 1.09 -7.63
CA THR A 203 -1.02 0.33 -8.77
C THR A 203 -1.58 0.80 -10.11
N ARG A 204 -2.84 1.28 -10.17
CA ARG A 204 -3.40 1.88 -11.39
C ARG A 204 -2.66 3.15 -11.80
N LEU A 205 -2.32 3.97 -10.83
CA LEU A 205 -1.58 5.20 -11.07
C LEU A 205 -0.13 4.89 -11.47
N MET A 206 0.52 3.98 -10.75
CA MET A 206 1.89 3.58 -11.01
C MET A 206 2.08 3.00 -12.41
N GLU A 207 1.13 2.22 -12.92
CA GLU A 207 1.20 1.71 -14.29
C GLU A 207 1.14 2.83 -15.33
N LYS A 208 0.31 3.86 -15.13
CA LYS A 208 0.27 5.03 -16.01
C LYS A 208 1.60 5.79 -15.98
N ILE A 209 2.19 5.92 -14.79
CA ILE A 209 3.50 6.57 -14.62
C ILE A 209 4.58 5.73 -15.31
N PHE A 210 4.65 4.41 -15.06
CA PHE A 210 5.64 3.54 -15.68
C PHE A 210 5.52 3.51 -17.21
N ALA A 211 4.31 3.51 -17.77
CA ALA A 211 4.10 3.56 -19.21
C ALA A 211 4.63 4.85 -19.88
N LYS A 212 4.80 5.92 -19.12
CA LYS A 212 5.37 7.18 -19.61
C LYS A 212 6.91 7.13 -19.74
N TYR A 213 7.55 6.21 -19.01
CA TYR A 213 9.01 6.11 -18.93
C TYR A 213 9.56 4.81 -19.53
N GLN A 214 8.73 3.98 -20.15
CA GLN A 214 9.07 2.84 -21.01
C GLN A 214 9.12 3.26 -22.47
#